data_5687868ee092f7282bb88b827f7fa9fa
#
_entry.id   5687868ee092f7282bb88b827f7fa9fa
#
_cell.length_a   1.000
_cell.length_b   1.000
_cell.length_c   1.000
_cell.angle_alpha   90.00
_cell.angle_beta   90.00
_cell.angle_gamma   90.00
#
_symmetry.space_group_name_H-M   'P 1'
#
loop_
_entity.id
_entity.type
_entity.pdbx_description
1 polymer ?
#
loop_
_entity_poly.entity_id
_entity_poly.type
_entity_poly.pdbx_seq_one_letter_code
_entity_poly.pdbx_strand_id
1 'polypeptide(L)'
;MKNRWRLGKAITHTLLATTFVYQGGMSVAGAAQVTEITGNASGGAISGNNITYSNTSLFGYKHDDSTAATDGAVTLTNADIFISSGTTGLKGVYGGYSAGGAATGNSVFVTGYKHSSAPFGNSVICGGYAGSGAADGNKITFTNSKSSGVLYGGWAEAGDAKNSVVTITGSTITSNVVGGHTNAGTADNNEVKITDSEISYVVVGGEIFTDGSNASGAATNNKVTLINSSANIVYGGRVGGTWGIATGDTSANGIGDATGNTLTIESLKSGSTINLEQIFGGVVTGQGNANSNKVVLGKTGAGAVTMDKVNTLYGGGSQNGGGVRGGDANGNEIAIRSNVTLRTGTGSSNGTRIYGGYAYAGAANDNEVTISGGHVADMVIGGSSSTGAFGSGTANGNKVRVTGGSSIGGAVYGGFIGMGSASINNIIIEGGTIGGDIYGGYSGYGDAINNSITISGTVDLSNRTIYGGGSVSGNVKTGNTVSFKNTGGSVKAIKNIDVLGVSALANNGNAL
;
A
#
# COMPACT_ATOMS: atom_id res chain seq x y z
N MET A 1 19.13 21.94 59.40
CA MET A 1 17.75 22.28 58.92
C MET A 1 17.66 22.43 57.39
N LYS A 2 18.42 21.66 56.59
CA LYS A 2 18.34 21.76 55.10
C LYS A 2 17.81 20.52 54.40
N ASN A 3 17.48 19.47 55.10
CA ASN A 3 17.04 18.18 54.50
C ASN A 3 15.53 17.89 54.59
N ARG A 4 14.71 18.78 55.11
CA ARG A 4 13.25 18.57 55.21
C ARG A 4 12.43 19.09 54.01
N TRP A 5 13.04 19.86 53.14
CA TRP A 5 12.32 20.47 52.00
C TRP A 5 12.35 19.62 50.70
N ARG A 6 13.23 18.62 50.61
CA ARG A 6 13.28 17.78 49.40
C ARG A 6 12.31 16.60 49.42
N LEU A 7 11.86 16.15 50.59
CA LEU A 7 10.88 15.08 50.69
C LEU A 7 9.43 15.54 50.38
N GLY A 8 9.11 16.80 50.63
CA GLY A 8 7.77 17.35 50.40
C GLY A 8 7.39 17.51 48.92
N LYS A 9 8.39 17.79 48.01
CA LYS A 9 8.10 17.93 46.59
C LYS A 9 7.93 16.60 45.85
N ALA A 10 8.64 15.57 46.26
CA ALA A 10 8.48 14.23 45.68
C ALA A 10 7.17 13.57 46.05
N ILE A 11 6.67 13.80 47.28
CA ILE A 11 5.42 13.21 47.76
C ILE A 11 4.21 13.88 47.09
N THR A 12 4.28 15.19 46.80
CA THR A 12 3.14 15.93 46.21
C THR A 12 2.89 15.49 44.74
N HIS A 13 3.93 15.13 43.97
CA HIS A 13 3.75 14.65 42.58
C HIS A 13 3.28 13.19 42.50
N THR A 14 3.73 12.33 43.43
CA THR A 14 3.29 10.93 43.50
C THR A 14 1.86 10.79 44.03
N LEU A 15 1.42 11.67 44.92
CA LEU A 15 0.05 11.63 45.43
C LEU A 15 -0.97 12.16 44.40
N LEU A 16 -0.60 13.12 43.51
CA LEU A 16 -1.51 13.59 42.47
C LEU A 16 -1.77 12.51 41.41
N ALA A 17 -0.76 11.74 41.04
CA ALA A 17 -0.91 10.66 40.08
C ALA A 17 -1.74 9.47 40.61
N THR A 18 -1.66 9.18 41.91
CA THR A 18 -2.41 8.06 42.55
C THR A 18 -3.83 8.43 42.92
N THR A 19 -4.13 9.70 43.15
CA THR A 19 -5.49 10.12 43.58
C THR A 19 -6.45 10.22 42.37
N PHE A 20 -5.97 10.40 41.15
CA PHE A 20 -6.81 10.43 39.96
C PHE A 20 -7.23 9.04 39.45
N VAL A 21 -6.59 7.96 39.87
CA VAL A 21 -6.90 6.59 39.45
C VAL A 21 -8.14 6.00 40.15
N TYR A 22 -8.71 6.63 41.17
CA TYR A 22 -9.71 5.97 42.04
C TYR A 22 -11.10 6.62 42.09
N GLN A 23 -11.44 7.56 41.23
CA GLN A 23 -12.83 8.04 41.24
C GLN A 23 -13.44 8.03 39.84
N GLY A 24 -14.24 7.00 39.60
CA GLY A 24 -15.25 7.00 38.57
C GLY A 24 -16.24 8.13 38.77
N GLY A 25 -16.45 8.96 37.73
CA GLY A 25 -17.68 9.70 37.53
C GLY A 25 -17.98 10.87 38.46
N MET A 26 -17.05 11.81 38.69
CA MET A 26 -17.42 13.15 39.13
C MET A 26 -16.83 14.19 38.17
N SER A 27 -17.69 14.86 37.42
CA SER A 27 -17.37 16.13 36.80
C SER A 27 -17.20 17.18 37.89
N VAL A 28 -15.95 17.48 38.27
CA VAL A 28 -15.66 18.62 39.15
C VAL A 28 -15.70 19.87 38.27
N ALA A 29 -16.78 20.62 38.36
CA ALA A 29 -16.87 21.93 37.72
C ALA A 29 -15.79 22.83 38.34
N GLY A 30 -14.77 23.22 37.55
CA GLY A 30 -13.73 24.16 37.95
C GLY A 30 -12.33 23.56 38.16
N ALA A 31 -12.10 22.25 37.96
CA ALA A 31 -10.74 21.70 37.95
C ALA A 31 -9.98 22.13 36.69
N ALA A 32 -8.72 22.56 36.85
CA ALA A 32 -7.85 22.84 35.71
C ALA A 32 -7.79 21.61 34.82
N GLN A 33 -8.09 21.78 33.54
CA GLN A 33 -8.10 20.69 32.59
C GLN A 33 -6.67 20.15 32.43
N VAL A 34 -6.46 18.88 32.77
CA VAL A 34 -5.17 18.23 32.52
C VAL A 34 -5.05 18.01 31.01
N THR A 35 -4.14 18.72 30.37
CA THR A 35 -3.95 18.65 28.93
C THR A 35 -2.85 17.67 28.51
N GLU A 36 -2.10 17.16 29.49
CA GLU A 36 -0.97 16.28 29.25
C GLU A 36 -0.71 15.36 30.46
N ILE A 37 -0.41 14.09 30.18
CA ILE A 37 0.06 13.12 31.15
C ILE A 37 1.31 12.45 30.58
N THR A 38 2.41 12.52 31.34
CA THR A 38 3.69 11.94 30.94
C THR A 38 4.13 10.89 31.95
N GLY A 39 4.61 9.74 31.49
CA GLY A 39 5.25 8.72 32.31
C GLY A 39 6.61 9.20 32.85
N ASN A 40 7.16 8.47 33.82
CA ASN A 40 8.42 8.86 34.48
C ASN A 40 9.64 8.63 33.56
N ALA A 41 10.68 9.42 33.81
CA ALA A 41 11.88 9.69 33.02
C ALA A 41 12.79 8.51 32.85
N SER A 42 12.75 7.49 32.36
CA SER A 42 13.53 6.36 31.90
C SER A 42 12.69 5.08 31.82
N GLY A 43 12.22 4.76 30.65
CA GLY A 43 11.29 3.66 30.45
C GLY A 43 9.90 3.96 31.00
N GLY A 44 9.43 5.23 30.87
CA GLY A 44 8.16 5.69 31.41
C GLY A 44 6.99 4.93 30.80
N ALA A 45 6.09 4.41 31.66
CA ALA A 45 4.87 3.75 31.24
C ALA A 45 3.63 4.42 31.84
N ILE A 46 2.61 4.60 31.01
CA ILE A 46 1.25 4.97 31.46
C ILE A 46 0.36 3.76 31.24
N SER A 47 -0.38 3.39 32.29
CA SER A 47 -1.39 2.34 32.22
C SER A 47 -2.73 2.88 32.67
N GLY A 48 -3.79 2.67 31.87
CA GLY A 48 -5.15 3.07 32.16
C GLY A 48 -6.11 1.91 31.93
N ASN A 49 -7.12 1.82 32.83
CA ASN A 49 -8.16 0.80 32.74
C ASN A 49 -9.51 1.43 33.06
N ASN A 50 -10.49 1.33 32.17
CA ASN A 50 -11.83 1.91 32.32
C ASN A 50 -11.83 3.42 32.61
N ILE A 51 -10.93 4.17 31.98
CA ILE A 51 -10.76 5.60 32.20
C ILE A 51 -11.07 6.35 30.90
N THR A 52 -11.72 7.48 31.00
CA THR A 52 -11.93 8.43 29.90
C THR A 52 -10.97 9.59 30.03
N TYR A 53 -10.17 9.82 28.99
CA TYR A 53 -9.30 10.97 28.86
C TYR A 53 -9.92 11.97 27.89
N SER A 54 -10.16 13.19 28.34
CA SER A 54 -10.82 14.23 27.53
C SER A 54 -9.83 15.35 27.18
N ASN A 55 -9.58 15.58 25.89
CA ASN A 55 -8.63 16.58 25.38
C ASN A 55 -7.22 16.49 25.98
N THR A 56 -6.80 15.30 26.36
CA THR A 56 -5.55 15.02 27.06
C THR A 56 -4.62 14.24 26.15
N SER A 57 -3.36 14.66 26.02
CA SER A 57 -2.31 13.87 25.38
C SER A 57 -1.63 12.96 26.39
N LEU A 58 -1.33 11.74 25.98
CA LEU A 58 -0.68 10.73 26.80
C LEU A 58 0.71 10.43 26.19
N PHE A 59 1.75 10.53 27.01
CA PHE A 59 3.11 10.25 26.60
C PHE A 59 3.72 9.21 27.52
N GLY A 60 4.20 8.10 26.98
CA GLY A 60 5.03 7.15 27.72
C GLY A 60 6.34 7.79 28.13
N TYR A 61 6.96 8.52 27.21
CA TYR A 61 8.15 9.30 27.43
C TYR A 61 8.10 10.57 26.57
N LYS A 62 8.43 11.73 27.13
CA LYS A 62 8.37 13.01 26.43
C LYS A 62 9.60 13.88 26.70
N HIS A 63 10.18 14.39 25.62
CA HIS A 63 11.19 15.43 25.62
C HIS A 63 10.77 16.58 24.70
N ASP A 64 10.79 17.78 25.24
CA ASP A 64 10.54 19.01 24.47
C ASP A 64 11.83 19.65 23.90
N ASP A 65 12.96 18.96 24.06
CA ASP A 65 14.28 19.36 23.59
C ASP A 65 14.87 18.34 22.58
N SER A 66 16.17 18.37 22.38
CA SER A 66 16.88 17.42 21.49
C SER A 66 17.19 16.06 22.11
N THR A 67 16.74 15.80 23.33
CA THR A 67 16.95 14.50 23.99
C THR A 67 16.10 13.42 23.34
N ALA A 68 16.70 12.25 23.12
CA ALA A 68 15.96 11.12 22.53
C ALA A 68 14.92 10.55 23.48
N ALA A 69 13.74 10.26 22.98
CA ALA A 69 12.71 9.49 23.69
C ALA A 69 12.89 8.01 23.38
N THR A 70 13.36 7.24 24.36
CA THR A 70 13.72 5.83 24.18
C THR A 70 12.91 4.92 25.11
N ASP A 71 12.40 3.81 24.58
CA ASP A 71 11.67 2.76 25.30
C ASP A 71 10.46 3.25 26.12
N GLY A 72 9.84 4.38 25.72
CA GLY A 72 8.62 4.85 26.31
C GLY A 72 7.43 3.95 25.97
N ALA A 73 6.51 3.74 26.92
CA ALA A 73 5.35 2.88 26.73
C ALA A 73 4.05 3.49 27.25
N VAL A 74 2.97 3.32 26.48
CA VAL A 74 1.60 3.59 26.90
C VAL A 74 0.78 2.32 26.75
N THR A 75 0.12 1.90 27.84
CA THR A 75 -0.80 0.77 27.85
C THR A 75 -2.19 1.24 28.23
N LEU A 76 -3.17 1.00 27.36
CA LEU A 76 -4.57 1.37 27.59
C LEU A 76 -5.44 0.11 27.49
N THR A 77 -6.20 -0.15 28.56
CA THR A 77 -7.15 -1.26 28.60
C THR A 77 -8.54 -0.71 28.90
N ASN A 78 -9.50 -0.96 27.99
CA ASN A 78 -10.87 -0.44 28.11
C ASN A 78 -10.94 1.08 28.39
N ALA A 79 -9.99 1.84 27.87
CA ALA A 79 -9.92 3.28 28.04
C ALA A 79 -10.57 4.00 26.84
N ASP A 80 -11.19 5.14 27.11
CA ASP A 80 -11.71 6.05 26.10
C ASP A 80 -10.86 7.32 26.06
N ILE A 81 -10.42 7.72 24.86
CA ILE A 81 -9.77 9.01 24.65
C ILE A 81 -10.65 9.85 23.74
N PHE A 82 -11.09 10.96 24.27
CA PHE A 82 -11.93 11.91 23.56
C PHE A 82 -11.14 13.18 23.24
N ILE A 83 -11.00 13.50 21.96
CA ILE A 83 -10.38 14.74 21.51
C ILE A 83 -11.44 15.53 20.74
N SER A 84 -11.85 16.69 21.28
CA SER A 84 -12.86 17.53 20.63
C SER A 84 -12.31 18.21 19.38
N SER A 85 -13.18 18.43 18.39
CA SER A 85 -12.89 19.27 17.25
C SER A 85 -12.52 20.70 17.70
N GLY A 86 -11.45 21.27 17.16
CA GLY A 86 -11.03 22.64 17.47
C GLY A 86 -9.89 22.77 18.49
N THR A 87 -9.34 21.67 19.01
CA THR A 87 -8.10 21.71 19.77
C THR A 87 -6.93 22.02 18.86
N THR A 88 -6.17 23.05 19.18
CA THR A 88 -4.94 23.40 18.47
C THR A 88 -3.81 22.44 18.86
N GLY A 89 -2.98 22.04 17.89
CA GLY A 89 -1.85 21.13 18.07
C GLY A 89 -2.20 19.65 17.95
N LEU A 90 -1.19 18.81 17.77
CA LEU A 90 -1.33 17.35 17.69
C LEU A 90 -1.65 16.80 19.08
N LYS A 91 -2.87 16.35 19.27
CA LYS A 91 -3.32 15.68 20.49
C LYS A 91 -3.38 14.18 20.24
N GLY A 92 -2.98 13.38 21.23
CA GLY A 92 -3.02 11.94 21.03
C GLY A 92 -2.27 11.13 22.06
N VAL A 93 -1.92 9.92 21.66
CA VAL A 93 -1.21 8.93 22.45
C VAL A 93 0.15 8.68 21.80
N TYR A 94 1.20 8.90 22.56
CA TYR A 94 2.58 8.72 22.09
C TYR A 94 3.31 7.76 23.02
N GLY A 95 3.86 6.67 22.49
CA GLY A 95 4.78 5.83 23.23
C GLY A 95 6.01 6.62 23.67
N GLY A 96 6.63 7.32 22.72
CA GLY A 96 7.69 8.28 22.95
C GLY A 96 7.52 9.53 22.07
N TYR A 97 7.88 10.67 22.62
CA TYR A 97 7.86 11.96 21.92
C TYR A 97 9.18 12.70 22.17
N SER A 98 9.84 13.10 21.10
CA SER A 98 10.99 13.99 21.17
C SER A 98 10.82 15.13 20.16
N ALA A 99 10.86 16.37 20.62
CA ALA A 99 10.71 17.53 19.75
C ALA A 99 11.94 17.78 18.86
N GLY A 100 13.15 17.49 19.34
CA GLY A 100 14.39 17.76 18.63
C GLY A 100 15.32 16.55 18.49
N GLY A 101 15.01 15.42 19.13
CA GLY A 101 15.81 14.20 19.09
C GLY A 101 15.13 13.04 18.39
N ALA A 102 15.69 11.85 18.56
CA ALA A 102 15.14 10.61 18.05
C ALA A 102 14.03 10.04 18.96
N ALA A 103 13.15 9.22 18.40
CA ALA A 103 12.17 8.42 19.13
C ALA A 103 12.37 6.94 18.81
N THR A 104 12.96 6.19 19.74
CA THR A 104 13.44 4.83 19.46
C THR A 104 12.85 3.79 20.42
N GLY A 105 12.41 2.64 19.88
CA GLY A 105 11.94 1.51 20.67
C GLY A 105 10.62 1.75 21.45
N ASN A 106 9.92 2.84 21.19
CA ASN A 106 8.73 3.20 21.93
C ASN A 106 7.51 2.37 21.52
N SER A 107 6.52 2.27 22.44
CA SER A 107 5.36 1.42 22.19
C SER A 107 4.04 1.98 22.70
N VAL A 108 2.96 1.67 21.98
CA VAL A 108 1.58 1.89 22.40
C VAL A 108 0.82 0.58 22.30
N PHE A 109 0.26 0.13 23.44
CA PHE A 109 -0.58 -1.05 23.53
C PHE A 109 -2.01 -0.63 23.89
N VAL A 110 -2.97 -0.96 23.04
CA VAL A 110 -4.38 -0.59 23.22
C VAL A 110 -5.25 -1.82 23.11
N THR A 111 -6.09 -2.05 24.12
CA THR A 111 -7.05 -3.15 24.13
C THR A 111 -8.41 -2.66 24.64
N GLY A 112 -9.49 -2.94 23.89
CA GLY A 112 -10.84 -2.56 24.28
C GLY A 112 -11.12 -1.06 24.26
N TYR A 113 -10.32 -0.29 23.52
CA TYR A 113 -10.46 1.16 23.36
C TYR A 113 -11.67 1.49 22.49
N LYS A 114 -12.54 2.37 22.98
CA LYS A 114 -13.73 2.84 22.26
C LYS A 114 -13.63 4.35 22.08
N HIS A 115 -13.22 4.77 20.92
CA HIS A 115 -13.25 6.18 20.57
C HIS A 115 -14.60 6.52 19.93
N SER A 116 -15.37 7.36 20.57
CA SER A 116 -16.79 7.58 20.21
C SER A 116 -17.07 8.87 19.46
N SER A 117 -16.08 9.69 19.09
CA SER A 117 -16.43 11.01 18.59
C SER A 117 -15.64 11.51 17.41
N ALA A 118 -16.38 12.29 16.65
CA ALA A 118 -16.07 13.18 15.55
C ALA A 118 -15.07 12.66 14.49
N PRO A 119 -15.51 12.56 13.25
CA PRO A 119 -14.61 12.33 12.15
C PRO A 119 -13.63 13.51 12.07
N PHE A 120 -12.33 13.18 11.96
CA PHE A 120 -11.28 14.14 11.60
C PHE A 120 -10.91 15.23 12.61
N GLY A 121 -10.85 14.92 13.90
CA GLY A 121 -10.04 15.73 14.83
C GLY A 121 -8.56 15.38 14.67
N ASN A 122 -7.64 16.29 14.97
CA ASN A 122 -6.18 16.11 14.95
C ASN A 122 -5.68 15.07 15.97
N SER A 123 -6.35 13.90 16.09
CA SER A 123 -5.96 12.86 17.02
C SER A 123 -4.97 11.91 16.37
N VAL A 124 -3.91 11.57 17.10
CA VAL A 124 -2.85 10.69 16.67
C VAL A 124 -2.62 9.59 17.69
N ILE A 125 -2.40 8.38 17.24
CA ILE A 125 -1.81 7.29 18.04
C ILE A 125 -0.48 6.96 17.41
N CYS A 126 0.62 7.26 18.09
CA CYS A 126 1.96 7.16 17.56
C CYS A 126 2.85 6.31 18.47
N GLY A 127 3.51 5.30 17.92
CA GLY A 127 4.50 4.52 18.66
C GLY A 127 5.65 5.40 19.12
N GLY A 128 6.25 6.18 18.21
CA GLY A 128 7.27 7.16 18.51
C GLY A 128 7.27 8.33 17.53
N TYR A 129 7.30 9.55 18.06
CA TYR A 129 7.39 10.80 17.31
C TYR A 129 8.75 11.47 17.51
N ALA A 130 9.39 11.82 16.41
CA ALA A 130 10.66 12.53 16.38
C ALA A 130 10.53 13.81 15.53
N GLY A 131 10.75 14.98 16.13
CA GLY A 131 10.66 16.25 15.41
C GLY A 131 11.86 16.49 14.47
N SER A 132 13.07 16.10 14.87
CA SER A 132 14.27 16.27 14.03
C SER A 132 15.10 15.02 13.84
N GLY A 133 14.98 14.04 14.73
CA GLY A 133 15.71 12.78 14.68
C GLY A 133 14.93 11.66 13.98
N ALA A 134 15.47 10.46 14.06
CA ALA A 134 14.81 9.27 13.52
C ALA A 134 13.71 8.73 14.45
N ALA A 135 12.63 8.21 13.87
CA ALA A 135 11.64 7.39 14.55
C ALA A 135 11.92 5.92 14.20
N ASP A 136 12.62 5.19 15.09
CA ASP A 136 13.14 3.86 14.79
C ASP A 136 12.64 2.79 15.77
N GLY A 137 12.26 1.62 15.24
CA GLY A 137 11.87 0.46 16.04
C GLY A 137 10.62 0.63 16.90
N ASN A 138 9.77 1.61 16.58
CA ASN A 138 8.59 1.91 17.36
C ASN A 138 7.43 0.94 17.07
N LYS A 139 6.51 0.77 18.04
CA LYS A 139 5.48 -0.26 17.94
C LYS A 139 4.10 0.21 18.36
N ILE A 140 3.08 -0.15 17.59
CA ILE A 140 1.67 -0.10 17.99
C ILE A 140 1.08 -1.51 17.99
N THR A 141 0.38 -1.85 19.07
CA THR A 141 -0.50 -3.01 19.14
C THR A 141 -1.91 -2.56 19.51
N PHE A 142 -2.86 -2.78 18.62
CA PHE A 142 -4.23 -2.28 18.75
C PHE A 142 -5.21 -3.44 18.62
N THR A 143 -5.89 -3.80 19.71
CA THR A 143 -6.69 -5.03 19.77
C THR A 143 -8.11 -4.75 20.26
N ASN A 144 -9.12 -5.33 19.57
CA ASN A 144 -10.54 -5.22 19.91
C ASN A 144 -10.97 -3.78 20.22
N SER A 145 -10.53 -2.86 19.41
CA SER A 145 -10.60 -1.43 19.69
C SER A 145 -11.16 -0.63 18.51
N LYS A 146 -11.58 0.61 18.77
CA LYS A 146 -12.12 1.53 17.78
C LYS A 146 -11.37 2.87 17.83
N SER A 147 -10.91 3.39 16.69
CA SER A 147 -10.26 4.70 16.63
C SER A 147 -10.73 5.50 15.41
N SER A 148 -10.88 6.82 15.59
CA SER A 148 -11.01 7.78 14.50
C SER A 148 -9.72 8.56 14.25
N GLY A 149 -8.68 8.36 15.07
CA GLY A 149 -7.36 8.94 14.89
C GLY A 149 -6.48 8.14 13.92
N VAL A 150 -5.49 8.83 13.38
CA VAL A 150 -4.44 8.19 12.55
C VAL A 150 -3.51 7.39 13.44
N LEU A 151 -3.13 6.19 12.99
CA LEU A 151 -2.13 5.36 13.65
C LEU A 151 -0.80 5.43 12.88
N TYR A 152 0.26 5.87 13.56
CA TYR A 152 1.64 5.89 13.05
C TYR A 152 2.52 4.97 13.89
N GLY A 153 3.12 3.95 13.32
CA GLY A 153 4.14 3.14 14.02
C GLY A 153 5.31 4.01 14.46
N GLY A 154 5.92 4.73 13.53
CA GLY A 154 6.90 5.79 13.76
C GLY A 154 6.59 7.02 12.93
N TRP A 155 6.81 8.21 13.48
CA TRP A 155 6.67 9.47 12.77
C TRP A 155 7.89 10.35 13.00
N ALA A 156 8.59 10.66 11.92
CA ALA A 156 9.72 11.60 11.91
C ALA A 156 9.37 12.81 11.03
N GLU A 157 9.52 14.04 11.55
CA GLU A 157 9.30 15.25 10.75
C GLU A 157 10.43 15.48 9.73
N ALA A 158 11.67 15.26 10.14
CA ALA A 158 12.85 15.55 9.30
C ALA A 158 13.84 14.39 9.19
N GLY A 159 13.70 13.35 10.00
CA GLY A 159 14.57 12.17 10.00
C GLY A 159 13.94 10.95 9.34
N ASP A 160 14.57 9.81 9.49
CA ASP A 160 14.07 8.55 8.98
C ASP A 160 12.98 7.94 9.88
N ALA A 161 12.00 7.25 9.29
CA ALA A 161 11.01 6.44 9.99
C ALA A 161 11.23 4.98 9.64
N LYS A 162 11.90 4.23 10.52
CA LYS A 162 12.40 2.88 10.20
C LYS A 162 11.94 1.82 11.19
N ASN A 163 11.91 0.56 10.72
CA ASN A 163 11.73 -0.64 11.54
C ASN A 163 10.49 -0.61 12.46
N SER A 164 9.52 0.26 12.17
CA SER A 164 8.35 0.43 13.00
C SER A 164 7.29 -0.63 12.67
N VAL A 165 6.56 -1.09 13.70
CA VAL A 165 5.59 -2.17 13.56
C VAL A 165 4.20 -1.74 14.05
N VAL A 166 3.19 -1.88 13.20
CA VAL A 166 1.78 -1.68 13.56
C VAL A 166 1.04 -3.00 13.44
N THR A 167 0.50 -3.49 14.55
CA THR A 167 -0.33 -4.71 14.59
C THR A 167 -1.73 -4.36 15.04
N ILE A 168 -2.72 -4.67 14.21
CA ILE A 168 -4.14 -4.39 14.48
C ILE A 168 -4.92 -5.70 14.42
N THR A 169 -5.73 -5.98 15.44
CA THR A 169 -6.56 -7.20 15.50
C THR A 169 -7.95 -6.89 16.00
N GLY A 170 -9.01 -7.40 15.34
CA GLY A 170 -10.41 -7.32 15.78
C GLY A 170 -10.93 -5.88 15.91
N SER A 171 -10.38 -4.93 15.14
CA SER A 171 -10.56 -3.50 15.40
C SER A 171 -11.17 -2.75 14.22
N THR A 172 -11.67 -1.54 14.50
CA THR A 172 -12.18 -0.61 13.47
C THR A 172 -11.45 0.72 13.56
N ILE A 173 -10.79 1.12 12.48
CA ILE A 173 -10.11 2.42 12.37
C ILE A 173 -10.81 3.23 11.28
N THR A 174 -11.42 4.34 11.65
CA THR A 174 -12.10 5.23 10.68
C THR A 174 -11.17 6.32 10.14
N SER A 175 -9.87 6.06 10.11
CA SER A 175 -8.80 6.92 9.64
C SER A 175 -7.71 6.10 8.95
N ASN A 176 -6.50 6.64 8.83
CA ASN A 176 -5.36 6.00 8.19
C ASN A 176 -4.53 5.16 9.16
N VAL A 177 -3.82 4.19 8.63
CA VAL A 177 -2.83 3.37 9.32
C VAL A 177 -1.52 3.42 8.55
N VAL A 178 -0.45 3.82 9.21
CA VAL A 178 0.87 4.03 8.61
C VAL A 178 1.93 3.33 9.45
N GLY A 179 2.76 2.50 8.83
CA GLY A 179 3.89 1.84 9.52
C GLY A 179 4.95 2.85 9.91
N GLY A 180 5.51 3.56 8.93
CA GLY A 180 6.47 4.64 9.14
C GLY A 180 6.14 5.86 8.29
N HIS A 181 6.16 7.05 8.88
CA HIS A 181 5.90 8.33 8.22
C HIS A 181 7.07 9.27 8.37
N THR A 182 7.47 9.90 7.29
CA THR A 182 8.41 11.02 7.35
C THR A 182 8.09 12.08 6.30
N ASN A 183 8.35 13.34 6.63
CA ASN A 183 8.24 14.43 5.67
C ASN A 183 9.50 14.55 4.79
N ALA A 184 10.67 14.19 5.36
CA ALA A 184 11.95 14.21 4.65
C ALA A 184 12.88 13.17 5.27
N GLY A 185 13.29 12.18 4.49
CA GLY A 185 14.11 11.06 4.97
C GLY A 185 13.63 9.75 4.35
N THR A 186 13.95 8.63 4.97
CA THR A 186 13.59 7.30 4.46
C THR A 186 12.55 6.64 5.36
N ALA A 187 11.46 6.17 4.79
CA ALA A 187 10.52 5.26 5.44
C ALA A 187 10.88 3.82 5.05
N ASP A 188 11.70 3.16 5.86
CA ASP A 188 12.32 1.89 5.50
C ASP A 188 11.97 0.75 6.48
N ASN A 189 11.73 -0.44 5.92
CA ASN A 189 11.54 -1.68 6.68
C ASN A 189 10.42 -1.59 7.74
N ASN A 190 9.37 -0.83 7.48
CA ASN A 190 8.22 -0.76 8.38
C ASN A 190 7.21 -1.88 8.07
N GLU A 191 6.54 -2.39 9.10
CA GLU A 191 5.56 -3.45 8.94
C GLU A 191 4.18 -3.03 9.47
N VAL A 192 3.12 -3.24 8.65
CA VAL A 192 1.72 -3.11 9.04
C VAL A 192 1.03 -4.46 8.87
N LYS A 193 0.53 -5.03 9.96
CA LYS A 193 -0.25 -6.27 9.96
C LYS A 193 -1.64 -6.04 10.53
N ILE A 194 -2.65 -6.34 9.75
CA ILE A 194 -4.06 -6.11 10.09
C ILE A 194 -4.81 -7.43 9.98
N THR A 195 -5.47 -7.84 11.07
CA THR A 195 -6.22 -9.10 11.15
C THR A 195 -7.63 -8.83 11.69
N ASP A 196 -8.66 -9.43 11.07
CA ASP A 196 -10.08 -9.36 11.48
C ASP A 196 -10.61 -7.93 11.68
N SER A 197 -10.11 -6.96 10.90
CA SER A 197 -10.29 -5.53 11.16
C SER A 197 -10.81 -4.75 9.95
N GLU A 198 -11.28 -3.53 10.20
CA GLU A 198 -11.78 -2.61 9.17
C GLU A 198 -11.07 -1.26 9.26
N ILE A 199 -10.49 -0.81 8.15
CA ILE A 199 -9.83 0.48 8.01
C ILE A 199 -10.58 1.30 6.95
N SER A 200 -11.21 2.40 7.35
CA SER A 200 -12.09 3.16 6.44
C SER A 200 -11.33 3.89 5.33
N TYR A 201 -10.05 4.18 5.52
CA TYR A 201 -9.26 4.95 4.57
C TYR A 201 -8.02 4.18 4.11
N VAL A 202 -6.85 4.74 4.32
CA VAL A 202 -5.60 4.29 3.72
C VAL A 202 -4.78 3.44 4.69
N VAL A 203 -4.19 2.38 4.18
CA VAL A 203 -3.14 1.60 4.84
C VAL A 203 -1.84 1.76 4.06
N VAL A 204 -0.77 2.16 4.74
CA VAL A 204 0.56 2.37 4.13
C VAL A 204 1.63 1.69 4.98
N GLY A 205 2.53 0.93 4.35
CA GLY A 205 3.69 0.36 5.03
C GLY A 205 4.68 1.43 5.45
N GLY A 206 5.12 2.24 4.50
CA GLY A 206 5.96 3.42 4.76
C GLY A 206 5.66 4.53 3.78
N GLU A 207 5.66 5.77 4.26
CA GLU A 207 5.36 6.92 3.41
C GLU A 207 6.29 8.11 3.63
N ILE A 208 6.56 8.79 2.53
CA ILE A 208 7.14 10.12 2.50
C ILE A 208 6.04 11.06 2.05
N PHE A 209 5.60 11.92 2.95
CA PHE A 209 4.44 12.76 2.68
C PHE A 209 4.55 14.11 3.39
N THR A 210 4.34 15.19 2.65
CA THR A 210 4.25 16.54 3.21
C THR A 210 2.99 17.21 2.71
N ASP A 211 2.27 17.86 3.60
CA ASP A 211 1.08 18.62 3.24
C ASP A 211 1.50 19.91 2.51
N GLY A 212 1.34 19.92 1.19
CA GLY A 212 1.56 21.10 0.34
C GLY A 212 2.99 21.46 -0.03
N SER A 213 3.99 20.64 0.30
CA SER A 213 5.39 20.86 -0.09
C SER A 213 6.01 19.63 -0.76
N ASN A 214 7.20 19.78 -1.37
CA ASN A 214 7.89 18.65 -1.98
C ASN A 214 8.37 17.66 -0.91
N ALA A 215 7.79 16.49 -0.86
CA ALA A 215 8.27 15.37 -0.06
C ALA A 215 9.57 14.85 -0.66
N SER A 216 10.62 14.68 0.16
CA SER A 216 11.93 14.20 -0.32
C SER A 216 12.41 13.02 0.50
N GLY A 217 12.66 11.88 -0.14
CA GLY A 217 13.14 10.66 0.50
C GLY A 217 12.65 9.40 -0.18
N ALA A 218 12.88 8.23 0.42
CA ALA A 218 12.53 6.95 -0.18
C ALA A 218 11.64 6.09 0.75
N ALA A 219 10.62 5.45 0.18
CA ALA A 219 9.79 4.45 0.86
C ALA A 219 10.24 3.04 0.43
N THR A 220 11.05 2.38 1.28
CA THR A 220 11.74 1.17 0.88
C THR A 220 11.43 -0.02 1.79
N ASN A 221 11.39 -1.23 1.21
CA ASN A 221 11.31 -2.51 1.94
C ASN A 221 10.15 -2.61 2.95
N ASN A 222 9.13 -1.78 2.82
CA ASN A 222 8.00 -1.79 3.74
C ASN A 222 7.07 -2.97 3.44
N LYS A 223 6.37 -3.44 4.47
CA LYS A 223 5.51 -4.61 4.36
C LYS A 223 4.12 -4.33 4.91
N VAL A 224 3.10 -4.64 4.12
CA VAL A 224 1.70 -4.59 4.53
C VAL A 224 1.06 -5.97 4.38
N THR A 225 0.34 -6.42 5.40
CA THR A 225 -0.40 -7.69 5.35
C THR A 225 -1.81 -7.49 5.91
N LEU A 226 -2.82 -7.81 5.10
CA LEU A 226 -4.23 -7.85 5.48
C LEU A 226 -4.73 -9.29 5.52
N ILE A 227 -5.32 -9.70 6.65
CA ILE A 227 -5.90 -11.03 6.86
C ILE A 227 -7.32 -10.85 7.37
N ASN A 228 -8.32 -11.35 6.65
CA ASN A 228 -9.73 -11.17 6.97
C ASN A 228 -10.06 -9.70 7.34
N SER A 229 -9.55 -8.76 6.55
CA SER A 229 -9.59 -7.33 6.86
C SER A 229 -9.89 -6.51 5.62
N SER A 230 -10.47 -5.32 5.82
CA SER A 230 -10.85 -4.40 4.75
C SER A 230 -10.16 -3.05 4.90
N ALA A 231 -9.79 -2.44 3.77
CA ALA A 231 -9.28 -1.08 3.68
C ALA A 231 -9.75 -0.46 2.35
N ASN A 232 -9.81 0.87 2.25
CA ASN A 232 -10.22 1.50 1.00
C ASN A 232 -9.06 1.55 -0.01
N ILE A 233 -7.87 1.98 0.41
CA ILE A 233 -6.66 2.03 -0.43
C ILE A 233 -5.50 1.42 0.34
N VAL A 234 -4.66 0.63 -0.34
CA VAL A 234 -3.51 0.00 0.30
C VAL A 234 -2.25 0.22 -0.51
N TYR A 235 -1.21 0.72 0.17
CA TYR A 235 0.13 0.94 -0.37
C TYR A 235 1.16 0.11 0.41
N GLY A 236 2.03 -0.60 -0.28
CA GLY A 236 3.24 -1.15 0.35
C GLY A 236 4.20 -0.03 0.76
N GLY A 237 4.51 0.88 -0.18
CA GLY A 237 5.28 2.11 0.05
C GLY A 237 4.78 3.26 -0.81
N ARG A 238 4.92 4.50 -0.32
CA ARG A 238 4.42 5.70 -1.00
C ARG A 238 5.38 6.88 -0.86
N VAL A 239 5.59 7.60 -1.96
CA VAL A 239 6.35 8.86 -1.99
C VAL A 239 5.52 9.94 -2.68
N GLY A 240 5.29 11.05 -2.00
CA GLY A 240 4.46 12.16 -2.49
C GLY A 240 2.96 11.87 -2.51
N GLY A 241 2.20 12.81 -3.03
CA GLY A 241 0.73 12.74 -3.13
C GLY A 241 -0.01 13.35 -1.95
N THR A 242 -1.34 13.48 -2.07
CA THR A 242 -2.25 13.92 -1.02
C THR A 242 -3.02 12.74 -0.43
N TRP A 243 -3.63 12.90 0.74
CA TRP A 243 -4.51 11.89 1.31
C TRP A 243 -5.71 11.62 0.38
N GLY A 244 -5.91 10.36 0.00
CA GLY A 244 -7.07 9.96 -0.80
C GLY A 244 -6.93 10.19 -2.29
N ILE A 245 -5.75 9.98 -2.88
CA ILE A 245 -5.51 10.22 -4.30
C ILE A 245 -6.43 9.42 -5.18
N ALA A 246 -7.37 10.14 -5.80
CA ALA A 246 -7.78 9.78 -7.14
C ALA A 246 -6.58 9.97 -8.08
N THR A 247 -6.32 9.00 -8.96
CA THR A 247 -5.33 9.11 -10.03
C THR A 247 -5.46 10.47 -10.71
N GLY A 248 -4.47 11.35 -10.56
CA GLY A 248 -4.46 12.67 -11.19
C GLY A 248 -4.24 13.86 -10.26
N ASP A 249 -4.04 13.65 -8.96
CA ASP A 249 -3.66 14.77 -8.08
C ASP A 249 -2.22 15.21 -8.39
N THR A 250 -2.11 16.40 -8.96
CA THR A 250 -0.86 17.01 -9.40
C THR A 250 -0.26 17.96 -8.35
N SER A 251 -0.84 18.04 -7.16
CA SER A 251 -0.51 19.12 -6.21
C SER A 251 0.68 18.83 -5.31
N ALA A 252 1.08 17.58 -5.13
CA ALA A 252 2.21 17.23 -4.27
C ALA A 252 3.28 16.46 -5.04
N ASN A 253 4.47 17.04 -5.14
CA ASN A 253 5.62 16.44 -5.80
C ASN A 253 6.46 15.64 -4.79
N GLY A 254 6.48 14.31 -4.94
CA GLY A 254 7.47 13.48 -4.27
C GLY A 254 8.79 13.48 -5.04
N ILE A 255 9.91 13.50 -4.33
CA ILE A 255 11.25 13.28 -4.89
C ILE A 255 11.87 12.09 -4.17
N GLY A 256 11.96 10.95 -4.86
CA GLY A 256 12.53 9.73 -4.32
C GLY A 256 11.77 8.47 -4.72
N ASP A 257 12.29 7.34 -4.32
CA ASP A 257 11.88 6.04 -4.82
C ASP A 257 10.93 5.30 -3.87
N ALA A 258 10.00 4.54 -4.42
CA ALA A 258 9.19 3.55 -3.70
C ALA A 258 9.63 2.15 -4.15
N THR A 259 10.55 1.51 -3.43
CA THR A 259 11.26 0.34 -3.93
C THR A 259 11.26 -0.83 -2.94
N GLY A 260 11.10 -2.07 -3.44
CA GLY A 260 11.21 -3.28 -2.63
C GLY A 260 10.05 -3.51 -1.65
N ASN A 261 8.97 -2.74 -1.76
CA ASN A 261 7.85 -2.85 -0.84
C ASN A 261 7.00 -4.10 -1.15
N THR A 262 6.45 -4.71 -0.12
CA THR A 262 5.63 -5.93 -0.24
C THR A 262 4.24 -5.69 0.35
N LEU A 263 3.23 -5.97 -0.45
CA LEU A 263 1.82 -5.93 -0.05
C LEU A 263 1.19 -7.32 -0.21
N THR A 264 0.61 -7.84 0.86
CA THR A 264 -0.12 -9.11 0.85
C THR A 264 -1.55 -8.90 1.35
N ILE A 265 -2.54 -9.31 0.57
CA ILE A 265 -3.94 -9.39 0.99
C ILE A 265 -4.34 -10.87 0.95
N GLU A 266 -4.32 -11.54 2.11
CA GLU A 266 -4.65 -12.97 2.18
C GLU A 266 -6.15 -13.22 2.05
N SER A 267 -6.96 -12.36 2.68
CA SER A 267 -8.42 -12.40 2.64
C SER A 267 -9.03 -11.06 3.04
N LEU A 268 -10.25 -10.79 2.57
CA LEU A 268 -11.05 -9.64 2.98
C LEU A 268 -12.09 -10.04 4.02
N LYS A 269 -12.50 -9.07 4.85
CA LYS A 269 -13.52 -9.26 5.87
C LYS A 269 -14.90 -9.38 5.23
N SER A 270 -15.57 -10.49 5.48
CA SER A 270 -16.92 -10.72 4.98
C SER A 270 -17.91 -9.75 5.61
N GLY A 271 -18.83 -9.22 4.79
CA GLY A 271 -19.85 -8.27 5.23
C GLY A 271 -19.35 -6.85 5.53
N SER A 272 -18.07 -6.54 5.24
CA SER A 272 -17.56 -5.18 5.34
C SER A 272 -18.22 -4.27 4.30
N THR A 273 -18.55 -3.04 4.72
CA THR A 273 -19.02 -1.98 3.81
C THR A 273 -17.87 -1.20 3.17
N ILE A 274 -16.63 -1.44 3.62
CA ILE A 274 -15.45 -0.78 3.09
C ILE A 274 -15.03 -1.48 1.80
N ASN A 275 -14.98 -0.70 0.73
CA ASN A 275 -14.60 -1.18 -0.58
C ASN A 275 -13.11 -0.91 -0.81
N LEU A 276 -12.38 -1.94 -1.18
CA LEU A 276 -11.01 -1.81 -1.62
C LEU A 276 -11.01 -1.31 -3.08
N GLU A 277 -10.56 -0.08 -3.29
CA GLU A 277 -10.62 0.58 -4.60
C GLU A 277 -9.28 0.57 -5.33
N GLN A 278 -8.18 0.71 -4.60
CA GLN A 278 -6.84 0.81 -5.20
C GLN A 278 -5.80 0.01 -4.40
N ILE A 279 -4.92 -0.66 -5.12
CA ILE A 279 -3.86 -1.51 -4.58
C ILE A 279 -2.54 -1.15 -5.27
N PHE A 280 -1.53 -0.78 -4.48
CA PHE A 280 -0.19 -0.45 -4.97
C PHE A 280 0.89 -1.17 -4.16
N GLY A 281 1.76 -1.90 -4.82
CA GLY A 281 2.98 -2.42 -4.18
C GLY A 281 3.88 -1.28 -3.74
N GLY A 282 4.17 -0.35 -4.66
CA GLY A 282 4.84 0.92 -4.39
C GLY A 282 4.34 2.00 -5.33
N VAL A 283 4.28 3.25 -4.86
CA VAL A 283 3.87 4.38 -5.71
C VAL A 283 4.71 5.62 -5.45
N VAL A 284 5.07 6.29 -6.52
CA VAL A 284 5.69 7.62 -6.50
C VAL A 284 4.80 8.58 -7.28
N THR A 285 4.41 9.69 -6.65
CA THR A 285 3.73 10.80 -7.33
C THR A 285 4.72 11.94 -7.42
N GLY A 286 5.35 12.11 -8.59
CA GLY A 286 6.43 13.09 -8.81
C GLY A 286 7.67 12.47 -9.42
N GLN A 287 8.86 12.89 -8.94
CA GLN A 287 10.16 12.39 -9.45
C GLN A 287 10.64 11.19 -8.65
N GLY A 288 10.82 10.06 -9.30
CA GLY A 288 11.41 8.88 -8.70
C GLY A 288 10.80 7.61 -9.27
N ASN A 289 11.34 6.48 -8.84
CA ASN A 289 11.05 5.18 -9.40
C ASN A 289 10.19 4.34 -8.45
N ALA A 290 9.32 3.52 -9.01
CA ALA A 290 8.53 2.54 -8.28
C ALA A 290 8.95 1.12 -8.68
N ASN A 291 10.12 0.69 -8.22
CA ASN A 291 10.78 -0.53 -8.70
C ASN A 291 10.71 -1.69 -7.70
N SER A 292 10.75 -2.91 -8.20
CA SER A 292 10.92 -4.14 -7.41
C SER A 292 9.89 -4.32 -6.29
N ASN A 293 8.71 -3.75 -6.45
CA ASN A 293 7.63 -3.91 -5.48
C ASN A 293 6.84 -5.19 -5.76
N LYS A 294 6.24 -5.75 -4.70
CA LYS A 294 5.51 -7.02 -4.81
C LYS A 294 4.10 -6.91 -4.24
N VAL A 295 3.12 -7.39 -5.00
CA VAL A 295 1.73 -7.54 -4.56
C VAL A 295 1.32 -9.01 -4.64
N VAL A 296 0.79 -9.53 -3.54
CA VAL A 296 0.24 -10.89 -3.48
C VAL A 296 -1.22 -10.83 -3.04
N LEU A 297 -2.12 -11.32 -3.87
CA LEU A 297 -3.54 -11.40 -3.57
C LEU A 297 -3.96 -12.86 -3.41
N GLY A 298 -4.61 -13.14 -2.28
CA GLY A 298 -5.07 -14.48 -1.91
C GLY A 298 -4.01 -15.31 -1.18
N LYS A 299 -4.45 -16.44 -0.63
CA LYS A 299 -3.60 -17.42 0.04
C LYS A 299 -4.00 -18.82 -0.40
N THR A 300 -3.02 -19.66 -0.64
CA THR A 300 -3.26 -21.08 -0.99
C THR A 300 -4.06 -21.77 0.13
N GLY A 301 -5.17 -22.38 -0.21
CA GLY A 301 -6.05 -23.06 0.76
C GLY A 301 -6.97 -22.15 1.59
N ALA A 302 -6.96 -20.84 1.36
CA ALA A 302 -7.92 -19.93 1.99
C ALA A 302 -9.26 -19.89 1.22
N GLY A 303 -10.31 -19.38 1.89
CA GLY A 303 -11.62 -19.16 1.27
C GLY A 303 -11.59 -18.14 0.13
N ALA A 304 -12.68 -17.99 -0.60
CA ALA A 304 -12.80 -17.06 -1.70
C ALA A 304 -12.57 -15.59 -1.24
N VAL A 305 -11.85 -14.83 -2.04
CA VAL A 305 -11.58 -13.41 -1.82
C VAL A 305 -12.16 -12.63 -2.99
N THR A 306 -13.30 -11.98 -2.78
CA THR A 306 -13.94 -11.16 -3.80
C THR A 306 -13.69 -9.68 -3.51
N MET A 307 -13.16 -8.97 -4.49
CA MET A 307 -12.87 -7.54 -4.44
C MET A 307 -13.74 -6.85 -5.51
N ASP A 308 -14.89 -6.34 -5.10
CA ASP A 308 -15.95 -5.90 -6.02
C ASP A 308 -15.73 -4.50 -6.61
N LYS A 309 -14.75 -3.73 -6.13
CA LYS A 309 -14.55 -2.34 -6.57
C LYS A 309 -13.10 -1.96 -6.84
N VAL A 310 -12.21 -2.92 -7.02
CA VAL A 310 -10.83 -2.60 -7.38
C VAL A 310 -10.79 -2.03 -8.80
N ASN A 311 -10.53 -0.74 -8.89
CA ASN A 311 -10.41 -0.05 -10.18
C ASN A 311 -9.03 -0.28 -10.79
N THR A 312 -7.99 -0.30 -9.96
CA THR A 312 -6.61 -0.40 -10.42
C THR A 312 -5.73 -1.15 -9.44
N LEU A 313 -4.90 -2.03 -9.98
CA LEU A 313 -3.88 -2.78 -9.27
C LEU A 313 -2.52 -2.53 -9.94
N TYR A 314 -1.60 -1.91 -9.22
CA TYR A 314 -0.21 -1.71 -9.66
C TYR A 314 0.77 -2.52 -8.82
N GLY A 315 1.67 -3.26 -9.45
CA GLY A 315 2.88 -3.76 -8.78
C GLY A 315 3.75 -2.59 -8.33
N GLY A 316 4.09 -1.70 -9.26
CA GLY A 316 4.71 -0.40 -9.00
C GLY A 316 4.11 0.67 -9.90
N GLY A 317 3.94 1.89 -9.38
CA GLY A 317 3.38 3.02 -10.11
C GLY A 317 4.23 4.29 -9.96
N SER A 318 4.83 4.76 -11.06
CA SER A 318 5.44 6.08 -11.10
C SER A 318 4.53 7.02 -11.85
N GLN A 319 3.90 7.96 -11.14
CA GLN A 319 2.85 8.84 -11.63
C GLN A 319 3.35 10.28 -11.78
N ASN A 320 2.69 11.03 -12.66
CA ASN A 320 2.96 12.45 -12.80
C ASN A 320 2.47 13.22 -11.56
N GLY A 321 3.31 14.08 -11.01
CA GLY A 321 2.95 15.02 -9.95
C GLY A 321 3.32 16.44 -10.35
N GLY A 322 2.38 17.41 -10.25
CA GLY A 322 2.65 18.83 -10.45
C GLY A 322 3.28 19.25 -11.78
N GLY A 323 3.09 18.48 -12.85
CA GLY A 323 3.75 18.70 -14.14
C GLY A 323 5.18 18.15 -14.24
N VAL A 324 5.65 17.45 -13.23
CA VAL A 324 6.96 16.79 -13.21
C VAL A 324 6.83 15.36 -13.72
N ARG A 325 7.75 14.92 -14.57
CA ARG A 325 7.73 13.59 -15.17
C ARG A 325 8.00 12.53 -14.10
N GLY A 326 7.16 11.48 -14.04
CA GLY A 326 7.42 10.27 -13.28
C GLY A 326 8.68 9.54 -13.79
N GLY A 327 9.30 8.75 -12.92
CA GLY A 327 10.40 7.86 -13.27
C GLY A 327 9.93 6.48 -13.74
N ASP A 328 10.75 5.49 -13.49
CA ASP A 328 10.55 4.13 -13.94
C ASP A 328 9.66 3.30 -12.99
N ALA A 329 9.05 2.25 -13.53
CA ALA A 329 8.32 1.24 -12.78
C ALA A 329 8.76 -0.16 -13.22
N ASN A 330 9.97 -0.55 -12.83
CA ASN A 330 10.62 -1.76 -13.31
C ASN A 330 10.66 -2.89 -12.28
N GLY A 331 10.68 -4.14 -12.74
CA GLY A 331 10.93 -5.32 -11.92
C GLY A 331 9.86 -5.59 -10.85
N ASN A 332 8.65 -5.06 -11.01
CA ASN A 332 7.58 -5.27 -10.05
C ASN A 332 6.87 -6.61 -10.27
N GLU A 333 6.34 -7.19 -9.21
CA GLU A 333 5.67 -8.48 -9.24
C GLU A 333 4.23 -8.39 -8.74
N ILE A 334 3.29 -8.99 -9.45
CA ILE A 334 1.92 -9.23 -9.00
C ILE A 334 1.63 -10.73 -9.08
N ALA A 335 1.17 -11.30 -7.97
CA ALA A 335 0.69 -12.68 -7.90
C ALA A 335 -0.79 -12.73 -7.46
N ILE A 336 -1.68 -13.21 -8.31
CA ILE A 336 -3.10 -13.42 -8.03
C ILE A 336 -3.36 -14.90 -7.96
N ARG A 337 -3.88 -15.36 -6.82
CA ARG A 337 -4.09 -16.79 -6.53
C ARG A 337 -5.51 -17.24 -6.85
N SER A 338 -5.74 -18.55 -6.85
CA SER A 338 -6.97 -19.22 -7.31
C SER A 338 -8.24 -18.81 -6.56
N ASN A 339 -8.13 -18.33 -5.34
CA ASN A 339 -9.28 -17.91 -4.55
C ASN A 339 -9.68 -16.44 -4.73
N VAL A 340 -9.01 -15.69 -5.63
CA VAL A 340 -9.22 -14.25 -5.80
C VAL A 340 -10.12 -13.97 -7.00
N THR A 341 -11.14 -13.15 -6.78
CA THR A 341 -11.98 -12.57 -7.84
C THR A 341 -11.90 -11.04 -7.77
N LEU A 342 -11.39 -10.42 -8.83
CA LEU A 342 -11.35 -8.98 -9.01
C LEU A 342 -12.49 -8.58 -9.95
N ARG A 343 -13.45 -7.81 -9.44
CA ARG A 343 -14.60 -7.29 -10.20
C ARG A 343 -14.55 -5.78 -10.29
N THR A 344 -15.17 -5.25 -11.32
CA THR A 344 -15.42 -3.83 -11.45
C THR A 344 -16.66 -3.44 -10.67
N GLY A 345 -16.60 -2.32 -9.96
CA GLY A 345 -17.78 -1.73 -9.34
C GLY A 345 -18.83 -1.35 -10.39
N THR A 346 -20.10 -1.50 -10.04
CA THR A 346 -21.21 -1.00 -10.86
C THR A 346 -21.09 0.52 -10.98
N GLY A 347 -20.88 1.04 -12.19
CA GLY A 347 -20.75 2.48 -12.47
C GLY A 347 -19.37 2.93 -12.94
N SER A 348 -18.34 2.10 -12.88
CA SER A 348 -17.06 2.38 -13.54
C SER A 348 -17.13 1.99 -15.01
N SER A 349 -16.91 2.93 -15.91
CA SER A 349 -16.81 2.68 -17.36
C SER A 349 -15.53 1.94 -17.74
N ASN A 350 -14.61 1.78 -16.79
CA ASN A 350 -13.33 1.08 -16.98
C ASN A 350 -13.25 -0.08 -16.00
N GLY A 351 -13.07 -1.28 -16.52
CA GLY A 351 -12.87 -2.50 -15.73
C GLY A 351 -11.64 -2.47 -14.83
N THR A 352 -11.46 -3.50 -13.98
CA THR A 352 -10.24 -3.66 -13.18
C THR A 352 -9.04 -3.82 -14.09
N ARG A 353 -8.12 -2.87 -14.06
CA ARG A 353 -6.87 -2.93 -14.82
C ARG A 353 -5.73 -3.33 -13.91
N ILE A 354 -4.98 -4.33 -14.35
CA ILE A 354 -3.78 -4.80 -13.67
C ILE A 354 -2.56 -4.36 -14.46
N TYR A 355 -1.64 -3.70 -13.78
CA TYR A 355 -0.36 -3.30 -14.33
C TYR A 355 0.76 -3.88 -13.46
N GLY A 356 1.60 -4.73 -14.01
CA GLY A 356 2.82 -5.17 -13.32
C GLY A 356 3.65 -3.97 -12.91
N GLY A 357 3.95 -3.08 -13.87
CA GLY A 357 4.51 -1.75 -13.64
C GLY A 357 3.78 -0.70 -14.48
N TYR A 358 3.60 0.50 -13.93
CA TYR A 358 3.05 1.65 -14.63
C TYR A 358 3.96 2.87 -14.49
N ALA A 359 4.53 3.33 -15.59
CA ALA A 359 5.34 4.53 -15.66
C ALA A 359 4.61 5.62 -16.45
N TYR A 360 4.48 6.82 -15.92
CA TYR A 360 3.84 7.92 -16.66
C TYR A 360 4.71 8.41 -17.84
N ALA A 361 6.04 8.46 -17.65
CA ALA A 361 6.97 8.94 -18.68
C ALA A 361 8.29 8.17 -18.77
N GLY A 362 8.51 7.21 -17.91
CA GLY A 362 9.73 6.38 -17.85
C GLY A 362 9.52 4.99 -18.42
N ALA A 363 10.38 4.09 -18.04
CA ALA A 363 10.35 2.68 -18.42
C ALA A 363 9.43 1.87 -17.48
N ALA A 364 8.69 0.92 -18.03
CA ALA A 364 7.94 -0.10 -17.29
C ALA A 364 8.41 -1.48 -17.75
N ASN A 365 9.64 -1.82 -17.39
CA ASN A 365 10.34 -3.00 -17.90
C ASN A 365 10.40 -4.12 -16.84
N ASP A 366 10.58 -5.34 -17.33
CA ASP A 366 10.90 -6.53 -16.51
C ASP A 366 9.89 -6.81 -15.39
N ASN A 367 8.65 -6.35 -15.53
CA ASN A 367 7.60 -6.60 -14.56
C ASN A 367 6.97 -7.98 -14.79
N GLU A 368 6.52 -8.62 -13.72
CA GLU A 368 5.85 -9.92 -13.78
C GLU A 368 4.44 -9.88 -13.21
N VAL A 369 3.46 -10.39 -13.96
CA VAL A 369 2.09 -10.63 -13.50
C VAL A 369 1.79 -12.11 -13.65
N THR A 370 1.52 -12.78 -12.52
CA THR A 370 1.13 -14.19 -12.48
C THR A 370 -0.31 -14.32 -11.96
N ILE A 371 -1.19 -14.97 -12.73
CA ILE A 371 -2.57 -15.28 -12.34
C ILE A 371 -2.71 -16.80 -12.30
N SER A 372 -2.91 -17.33 -11.08
CA SER A 372 -2.94 -18.76 -10.81
C SER A 372 -4.33 -19.19 -10.36
N GLY A 373 -5.26 -19.33 -11.31
CA GLY A 373 -6.65 -19.75 -11.05
C GLY A 373 -7.56 -18.62 -10.56
N GLY A 374 -7.11 -17.36 -10.55
CA GLY A 374 -7.90 -16.19 -10.18
C GLY A 374 -8.79 -15.67 -11.31
N HIS A 375 -9.77 -14.85 -10.96
CA HIS A 375 -10.63 -14.14 -11.91
C HIS A 375 -10.35 -12.65 -11.93
N VAL A 376 -10.11 -12.09 -13.12
CA VAL A 376 -9.88 -10.67 -13.38
C VAL A 376 -10.92 -10.17 -14.39
N ALA A 377 -11.74 -9.18 -14.00
CA ALA A 377 -12.88 -8.77 -14.82
C ALA A 377 -12.52 -8.06 -16.13
N ASP A 378 -11.36 -7.41 -16.23
CA ASP A 378 -10.96 -6.69 -17.43
C ASP A 378 -9.55 -7.08 -17.88
N MET A 379 -8.64 -6.15 -18.10
CA MET A 379 -7.37 -6.39 -18.78
C MET A 379 -6.19 -6.59 -17.84
N VAL A 380 -5.18 -7.29 -18.37
CA VAL A 380 -3.90 -7.55 -17.71
C VAL A 380 -2.77 -7.04 -18.57
N ILE A 381 -1.89 -6.24 -17.99
CA ILE A 381 -0.75 -5.62 -18.67
C ILE A 381 0.51 -5.90 -17.84
N GLY A 382 1.52 -6.52 -18.44
CA GLY A 382 2.81 -6.77 -17.80
C GLY A 382 3.49 -5.47 -17.38
N GLY A 383 3.73 -4.58 -18.34
CA GLY A 383 4.26 -3.24 -18.10
C GLY A 383 3.60 -2.21 -19.00
N SER A 384 3.33 -1.02 -18.45
CA SER A 384 2.74 0.08 -19.23
C SER A 384 3.49 1.39 -19.03
N SER A 385 3.83 2.04 -20.13
CA SER A 385 4.35 3.40 -20.10
C SER A 385 3.40 4.33 -20.85
N SER A 386 2.81 5.26 -20.12
CA SER A 386 1.90 6.26 -20.67
C SER A 386 2.67 7.52 -21.06
N THR A 387 3.47 7.42 -22.09
CA THR A 387 4.12 8.59 -22.66
C THR A 387 3.09 9.41 -23.44
N GLY A 388 2.34 10.26 -22.75
CA GLY A 388 1.66 11.37 -23.39
C GLY A 388 2.65 12.21 -24.19
N ALA A 389 2.30 13.35 -24.74
CA ALA A 389 3.09 14.19 -25.68
C ALA A 389 4.59 14.49 -25.30
N PHE A 390 5.22 13.80 -24.33
CA PHE A 390 6.46 14.24 -23.69
C PHE A 390 7.65 13.26 -23.70
N GLY A 391 7.60 12.12 -24.35
CA GLY A 391 8.82 11.31 -24.42
C GLY A 391 8.65 9.85 -24.86
N SER A 392 9.76 9.22 -25.18
CA SER A 392 9.83 7.80 -25.49
C SER A 392 10.15 7.01 -24.22
N GLY A 393 9.18 6.26 -23.70
CA GLY A 393 9.42 5.26 -22.67
C GLY A 393 9.68 3.88 -23.29
N THR A 394 9.73 2.87 -22.44
CA THR A 394 9.78 1.48 -22.86
C THR A 394 8.84 0.61 -21.99
N ALA A 395 8.29 -0.43 -22.59
CA ALA A 395 7.52 -1.47 -21.90
C ALA A 395 8.07 -2.84 -22.35
N ASN A 396 9.31 -3.10 -22.00
CA ASN A 396 10.09 -4.24 -22.51
C ASN A 396 10.33 -5.31 -21.42
N GLY A 397 10.58 -6.55 -21.86
CA GLY A 397 10.97 -7.64 -20.96
C GLY A 397 9.89 -8.10 -19.98
N ASN A 398 8.67 -7.57 -20.07
CA ASN A 398 7.63 -7.88 -19.12
C ASN A 398 7.08 -9.31 -19.35
N LYS A 399 6.63 -9.93 -18.26
CA LYS A 399 6.10 -11.28 -18.28
C LYS A 399 4.67 -11.32 -17.72
N VAL A 400 3.78 -11.95 -18.48
CA VAL A 400 2.42 -12.28 -18.01
C VAL A 400 2.24 -13.78 -18.07
N ARG A 401 1.90 -14.40 -16.92
CA ARG A 401 1.63 -15.83 -16.83
C ARG A 401 0.21 -16.08 -16.34
N VAL A 402 -0.54 -16.85 -17.08
CA VAL A 402 -1.92 -17.26 -16.77
C VAL A 402 -1.96 -18.77 -16.70
N THR A 403 -2.34 -19.34 -15.57
CA THR A 403 -2.43 -20.79 -15.42
C THR A 403 -3.89 -21.29 -15.44
N GLY A 404 -4.08 -22.58 -15.57
CA GLY A 404 -5.41 -23.20 -15.64
C GLY A 404 -6.34 -22.80 -14.49
N GLY A 405 -7.62 -22.67 -14.78
CA GLY A 405 -8.64 -22.17 -13.85
C GLY A 405 -8.74 -20.65 -13.74
N SER A 406 -7.82 -19.91 -14.37
CA SER A 406 -7.88 -18.45 -14.43
C SER A 406 -8.90 -17.95 -15.43
N SER A 407 -9.46 -16.75 -15.17
CA SER A 407 -10.33 -16.06 -16.11
C SER A 407 -9.97 -14.58 -16.19
N ILE A 408 -9.72 -14.09 -17.40
CA ILE A 408 -9.46 -12.68 -17.70
C ILE A 408 -10.56 -12.21 -18.64
N GLY A 409 -11.35 -11.22 -18.23
CA GLY A 409 -12.49 -10.72 -19.02
C GLY A 409 -12.09 -9.89 -20.23
N GLY A 410 -10.96 -9.24 -20.19
CA GLY A 410 -10.42 -8.35 -21.22
C GLY A 410 -9.20 -8.88 -21.94
N ALA A 411 -8.44 -7.96 -22.52
CA ALA A 411 -7.22 -8.22 -23.27
C ALA A 411 -6.01 -8.48 -22.36
N VAL A 412 -5.01 -9.19 -22.92
CA VAL A 412 -3.72 -9.43 -22.28
C VAL A 412 -2.61 -8.79 -23.10
N TYR A 413 -1.80 -7.95 -22.44
CA TYR A 413 -0.64 -7.29 -23.04
C TYR A 413 0.63 -7.68 -22.29
N GLY A 414 1.67 -8.10 -22.99
CA GLY A 414 3.01 -8.22 -22.40
C GLY A 414 3.53 -6.84 -22.01
N GLY A 415 3.62 -5.92 -23.00
CA GLY A 415 3.92 -4.50 -22.79
C GLY A 415 2.92 -3.62 -23.53
N PHE A 416 2.60 -2.46 -22.95
CA PHE A 416 1.71 -1.46 -23.55
C PHE A 416 2.30 -0.07 -23.44
N ILE A 417 2.48 0.63 -24.54
CA ILE A 417 3.09 1.95 -24.56
C ILE A 417 2.43 2.89 -25.58
N GLY A 418 2.35 4.16 -25.26
CA GLY A 418 1.87 5.19 -26.18
C GLY A 418 2.90 5.51 -27.26
N MET A 419 4.14 5.80 -26.87
CA MET A 419 5.25 6.15 -27.78
C MET A 419 6.54 5.47 -27.31
N GLY A 420 7.20 4.71 -28.18
CA GLY A 420 8.43 3.98 -27.87
C GLY A 420 8.32 2.47 -28.08
N SER A 421 9.13 1.67 -27.43
CA SER A 421 9.23 0.23 -27.67
C SER A 421 8.42 -0.61 -26.68
N ALA A 422 7.65 -1.58 -27.19
CA ALA A 422 6.98 -2.64 -26.42
C ALA A 422 7.52 -4.01 -26.88
N SER A 423 8.76 -4.31 -26.54
CA SER A 423 9.51 -5.41 -27.12
C SER A 423 10.01 -6.42 -26.06
N ILE A 424 10.39 -7.61 -26.51
CA ILE A 424 11.00 -8.66 -25.68
C ILE A 424 10.04 -9.14 -24.56
N ASN A 425 8.75 -8.87 -24.66
CA ASN A 425 7.78 -9.29 -23.66
C ASN A 425 7.41 -10.77 -23.84
N ASN A 426 7.04 -11.42 -22.73
CA ASN A 426 6.74 -12.85 -22.71
C ASN A 426 5.36 -13.11 -22.08
N ILE A 427 4.45 -13.65 -22.87
CA ILE A 427 3.13 -14.11 -22.41
C ILE A 427 3.09 -15.63 -22.40
N ILE A 428 2.71 -16.22 -21.27
CA ILE A 428 2.57 -17.66 -21.08
C ILE A 428 1.15 -17.96 -20.60
N ILE A 429 0.36 -18.66 -21.42
CA ILE A 429 -1.00 -19.07 -21.05
C ILE A 429 -1.04 -20.60 -21.00
N GLU A 430 -1.22 -21.11 -19.79
CA GLU A 430 -1.24 -22.55 -19.47
C GLU A 430 -2.66 -23.04 -19.18
N GLY A 431 -3.64 -22.52 -19.88
CA GLY A 431 -5.08 -22.80 -19.69
C GLY A 431 -5.84 -21.59 -19.16
N GLY A 432 -7.15 -21.74 -19.01
CA GLY A 432 -8.04 -20.68 -18.54
C GLY A 432 -8.86 -20.03 -19.66
N THR A 433 -9.53 -18.93 -19.33
CA THR A 433 -10.40 -18.19 -20.27
C THR A 433 -9.87 -16.77 -20.48
N ILE A 434 -9.69 -16.35 -21.74
CA ILE A 434 -9.30 -15.01 -22.11
C ILE A 434 -10.43 -14.35 -22.89
N GLY A 435 -10.95 -13.25 -22.37
CA GLY A 435 -12.11 -12.54 -22.93
C GLY A 435 -11.77 -11.55 -24.04
N GLY A 436 -10.51 -11.13 -24.18
CA GLY A 436 -10.05 -10.20 -25.21
C GLY A 436 -8.94 -10.75 -26.07
N ASP A 437 -8.39 -9.90 -26.94
CA ASP A 437 -7.25 -10.23 -27.78
C ASP A 437 -5.95 -10.27 -26.95
N ILE A 438 -4.93 -10.93 -27.49
CA ILE A 438 -3.63 -11.11 -26.84
C ILE A 438 -2.57 -10.38 -27.68
N TYR A 439 -1.80 -9.51 -27.03
CA TYR A 439 -0.72 -8.75 -27.65
C TYR A 439 0.61 -9.05 -26.97
N GLY A 440 1.59 -9.59 -27.67
CA GLY A 440 2.95 -9.75 -27.15
C GLY A 440 3.50 -8.42 -26.65
N GLY A 441 3.42 -7.38 -27.50
CA GLY A 441 3.62 -5.97 -27.16
C GLY A 441 2.71 -5.08 -27.97
N TYR A 442 2.35 -3.92 -27.43
CA TYR A 442 1.61 -2.90 -28.17
C TYR A 442 2.24 -1.52 -28.00
N SER A 443 2.55 -0.87 -29.11
CA SER A 443 3.03 0.50 -29.15
C SER A 443 2.08 1.36 -29.97
N GLY A 444 1.67 2.53 -29.49
CA GLY A 444 0.93 3.48 -30.32
C GLY A 444 1.81 3.95 -31.49
N TYR A 445 3.02 4.43 -31.17
CA TYR A 445 3.98 4.94 -32.16
C TYR A 445 5.39 4.41 -31.82
N GLY A 446 5.79 3.31 -32.43
CA GLY A 446 7.09 2.66 -32.23
C GLY A 446 7.01 1.16 -32.41
N ASP A 447 8.10 0.47 -32.11
CA ASP A 447 8.25 -0.94 -32.40
C ASP A 447 7.64 -1.85 -31.33
N ALA A 448 7.04 -2.95 -31.78
CA ALA A 448 6.57 -4.05 -30.93
C ALA A 448 7.12 -5.37 -31.48
N ILE A 449 8.39 -5.64 -31.19
CA ILE A 449 9.19 -6.71 -31.81
C ILE A 449 9.81 -7.65 -30.77
N ASN A 450 10.26 -8.82 -31.19
CA ASN A 450 10.91 -9.83 -30.34
C ASN A 450 10.05 -10.29 -29.17
N ASN A 451 8.73 -10.20 -29.28
CA ASN A 451 7.82 -10.66 -28.23
C ASN A 451 7.55 -12.17 -28.40
N SER A 452 7.30 -12.84 -27.28
CA SER A 452 7.00 -14.27 -27.26
C SER A 452 5.65 -14.54 -26.62
N ILE A 453 4.81 -15.34 -27.25
CA ILE A 453 3.54 -15.81 -26.73
C ILE A 453 3.54 -17.33 -26.78
N THR A 454 3.37 -17.98 -25.63
CA THR A 454 3.24 -19.44 -25.52
C THR A 454 1.86 -19.79 -25.01
N ILE A 455 1.13 -20.60 -25.76
CA ILE A 455 -0.17 -21.13 -25.38
C ILE A 455 0.00 -22.63 -25.14
N SER A 456 -0.43 -23.11 -23.97
CA SER A 456 -0.45 -24.52 -23.63
C SER A 456 -1.71 -24.86 -22.81
N GLY A 457 -2.04 -26.13 -22.73
CA GLY A 457 -3.28 -26.57 -22.08
C GLY A 457 -4.53 -26.26 -22.91
N THR A 458 -5.69 -26.32 -22.27
CA THR A 458 -6.99 -26.05 -22.96
C THR A 458 -7.34 -24.58 -22.82
N VAL A 459 -7.29 -23.84 -23.94
CA VAL A 459 -7.65 -22.41 -24.03
C VAL A 459 -8.53 -22.22 -25.24
N ASP A 460 -9.74 -21.67 -25.06
CA ASP A 460 -10.60 -21.28 -26.18
C ASP A 460 -10.32 -19.83 -26.60
N LEU A 461 -9.75 -19.67 -27.78
CA LEU A 461 -9.44 -18.38 -28.43
C LEU A 461 -10.18 -18.25 -29.77
N SER A 462 -11.23 -19.06 -30.03
CA SER A 462 -11.97 -19.10 -31.29
C SER A 462 -12.51 -17.73 -31.75
N ASN A 463 -12.75 -16.83 -30.83
CA ASN A 463 -13.19 -15.47 -31.09
C ASN A 463 -12.11 -14.40 -30.80
N ARG A 464 -10.86 -14.80 -30.60
CA ARG A 464 -9.77 -13.90 -30.21
C ARG A 464 -8.65 -13.92 -31.23
N THR A 465 -8.01 -12.77 -31.39
CA THR A 465 -6.82 -12.63 -32.23
C THR A 465 -5.58 -12.58 -31.35
N ILE A 466 -4.55 -13.30 -31.76
CA ILE A 466 -3.21 -13.20 -31.17
C ILE A 466 -2.37 -12.33 -32.07
N TYR A 467 -1.82 -11.25 -31.51
CA TYR A 467 -0.88 -10.36 -32.15
C TYR A 467 0.51 -10.56 -31.54
N GLY A 468 1.49 -10.96 -32.31
CA GLY A 468 2.89 -10.97 -31.87
C GLY A 468 3.33 -9.58 -31.42
N GLY A 469 3.01 -8.56 -32.24
CA GLY A 469 3.16 -7.14 -31.94
C GLY A 469 2.01 -6.33 -32.51
N GLY A 470 1.71 -5.17 -31.90
CA GLY A 470 0.73 -4.21 -32.38
C GLY A 470 1.30 -2.80 -32.39
N SER A 471 1.07 -2.02 -33.45
CA SER A 471 1.43 -0.61 -33.52
C SER A 471 0.56 0.11 -34.56
N VAL A 472 0.37 1.41 -34.35
CA VAL A 472 -0.20 2.31 -35.37
C VAL A 472 0.87 2.63 -36.44
N SER A 473 2.12 2.86 -36.01
CA SER A 473 3.26 3.06 -36.91
C SER A 473 4.53 2.51 -36.24
N GLY A 474 5.16 1.56 -36.87
CA GLY A 474 6.36 0.90 -36.36
C GLY A 474 6.43 -0.55 -36.79
N ASN A 475 7.55 -1.21 -36.52
CA ASN A 475 7.71 -2.61 -36.80
C ASN A 475 6.97 -3.48 -35.78
N VAL A 476 6.09 -4.34 -36.24
CA VAL A 476 5.24 -5.18 -35.39
C VAL A 476 5.47 -6.68 -35.63
N LYS A 477 6.39 -7.04 -36.46
CA LYS A 477 6.56 -8.43 -36.92
C LYS A 477 7.88 -9.06 -36.50
N THR A 478 8.97 -8.33 -36.65
CA THR A 478 10.35 -8.89 -36.54
C THR A 478 10.57 -9.58 -35.19
N GLY A 479 10.99 -10.84 -35.22
CA GLY A 479 11.30 -11.65 -34.05
C GLY A 479 10.12 -12.01 -33.16
N ASN A 480 8.91 -11.61 -33.50
CA ASN A 480 7.72 -12.00 -32.72
C ASN A 480 7.41 -13.48 -32.93
N THR A 481 7.24 -14.22 -31.86
CA THR A 481 6.96 -15.66 -31.85
C THR A 481 5.65 -16.00 -31.20
N VAL A 482 4.89 -16.90 -31.77
CA VAL A 482 3.72 -17.53 -31.14
C VAL A 482 3.94 -19.05 -31.16
N SER A 483 3.84 -19.69 -30.02
CA SER A 483 4.02 -21.14 -29.87
C SER A 483 2.82 -21.81 -29.23
N PHE A 484 2.33 -22.87 -29.86
CA PHE A 484 1.29 -23.73 -29.31
C PHE A 484 1.92 -25.04 -28.84
N LYS A 485 1.71 -25.41 -27.56
CA LYS A 485 2.26 -26.61 -26.95
C LYS A 485 1.15 -27.43 -26.34
N ASN A 486 0.89 -28.64 -26.89
CA ASN A 486 -0.12 -29.58 -26.34
C ASN A 486 -1.47 -28.92 -26.06
N THR A 487 -1.96 -28.10 -26.97
CA THR A 487 -3.22 -27.37 -26.79
C THR A 487 -4.31 -28.01 -27.66
N GLY A 488 -5.50 -28.15 -27.06
CA GLY A 488 -6.74 -28.49 -27.76
C GLY A 488 -7.65 -27.28 -27.77
N GLY A 489 -7.49 -26.38 -28.69
CA GLY A 489 -8.31 -25.18 -28.79
C GLY A 489 -8.26 -24.58 -30.18
N SER A 490 -9.13 -23.60 -30.44
CA SER A 490 -9.19 -22.84 -31.68
C SER A 490 -8.78 -21.38 -31.42
N VAL A 491 -8.23 -20.71 -32.43
CA VAL A 491 -7.91 -19.30 -32.41
C VAL A 491 -8.52 -18.64 -33.67
N LYS A 492 -9.08 -17.43 -33.52
CA LYS A 492 -9.67 -16.72 -34.65
C LYS A 492 -8.64 -16.31 -35.68
N ALA A 493 -7.53 -15.74 -35.24
CA ALA A 493 -6.45 -15.30 -36.12
C ALA A 493 -5.15 -15.14 -35.35
N ILE A 494 -4.03 -15.27 -36.05
CA ILE A 494 -2.68 -14.95 -35.57
C ILE A 494 -2.08 -13.92 -36.53
N LYS A 495 -1.57 -12.82 -36.00
CA LYS A 495 -1.06 -11.70 -36.80
C LYS A 495 0.28 -11.17 -36.26
N ASN A 496 1.04 -10.54 -37.16
CA ASN A 496 2.25 -9.80 -36.82
C ASN A 496 3.30 -10.68 -36.13
N ILE A 497 3.52 -11.86 -36.65
CA ILE A 497 4.52 -12.82 -36.19
C ILE A 497 5.57 -13.08 -37.26
N ASP A 498 6.74 -13.44 -36.79
CA ASP A 498 7.86 -13.91 -37.63
C ASP A 498 7.97 -15.45 -37.60
N VAL A 499 7.73 -16.04 -36.42
CA VAL A 499 7.79 -17.48 -36.21
C VAL A 499 6.54 -18.02 -35.57
N LEU A 500 5.95 -19.04 -36.17
CA LEU A 500 4.88 -19.87 -35.59
C LEU A 500 5.45 -21.23 -35.19
N GLY A 501 5.47 -21.51 -33.89
CA GLY A 501 5.87 -22.82 -33.38
C GLY A 501 4.63 -23.68 -33.06
N VAL A 502 4.58 -24.88 -33.55
CA VAL A 502 3.54 -25.86 -33.21
C VAL A 502 4.24 -27.13 -32.78
N SER A 503 4.24 -27.48 -31.48
CA SER A 503 4.78 -28.72 -30.97
C SER A 503 3.65 -29.67 -30.58
N ALA A 504 3.65 -30.87 -31.22
CA ALA A 504 2.74 -31.98 -30.96
C ALA A 504 1.25 -31.60 -31.01
N LEU A 505 0.69 -31.41 -32.18
CA LEU A 505 -0.74 -31.62 -32.39
C LEU A 505 -1.04 -33.07 -32.00
N ALA A 506 -1.82 -33.26 -30.95
CA ALA A 506 -2.44 -34.59 -30.71
C ALA A 506 -3.12 -35.00 -32.01
N ASN A 507 -2.93 -36.24 -32.43
CA ASN A 507 -3.38 -36.85 -33.68
C ASN A 507 -4.88 -36.80 -33.91
N ASN A 508 -5.51 -35.66 -33.98
CA ASN A 508 -6.92 -35.50 -34.29
C ASN A 508 -7.20 -34.69 -35.55
N GLY A 509 -6.31 -34.80 -36.55
CA GLY A 509 -6.66 -34.51 -37.93
C GLY A 509 -7.03 -33.09 -38.34
N ASN A 510 -6.99 -32.11 -37.46
CA ASN A 510 -7.24 -30.71 -37.80
C ASN A 510 -5.91 -29.96 -37.86
N ALA A 511 -5.41 -29.79 -39.06
CA ALA A 511 -4.35 -28.86 -39.35
C ALA A 511 -4.84 -27.42 -39.14
N LEU A 512 -3.98 -26.55 -38.64
CA LEU A 512 -4.16 -25.10 -38.67
C LEU A 512 -4.32 -24.59 -40.08
#